data_c79e8c0de441150aa567156a2f7245ef
#
_entry.id   c79e8c0de441150aa567156a2f7245ef
#
_cell.length_a   1.000
_cell.length_b   1.000
_cell.length_c   1.000
_cell.angle_alpha   90.00
_cell.angle_beta   90.00
_cell.angle_gamma   90.00
#
_symmetry.space_group_name_H-M   'P 1'
#
loop_
_entity.id
_entity.type
_entity.pdbx_description
1 polymer ?
#
loop_
_entity_poly.entity_id
_entity_poly.type
_entity_poly.pdbx_seq_one_letter_code
_entity_poly.pdbx_strand_id
1 'polypeptide(L)' 'MNTVLIKTQCRGCPRITRTEVDAIKLEEFEQRLGVVQKLFPLHSADQREAIMGYRSGYYLCPRCWPEEGEDAG' A
#
# COMPACT_ATOMS: atom_id res chain seq x y z
N MET A 1 14.73 -14.27 7.29
CA MET A 1 13.79 -13.13 7.24
C MET A 1 12.51 -13.56 6.57
N ASN A 2 11.38 -13.35 7.22
CA ASN A 2 10.09 -13.79 6.70
C ASN A 2 9.41 -12.66 5.97
N THR A 3 8.99 -12.92 4.75
CA THR A 3 8.21 -11.95 3.99
C THR A 3 6.90 -12.59 3.57
N VAL A 4 5.91 -11.77 3.33
CA VAL A 4 4.64 -12.21 2.80
C VAL A 4 4.30 -11.36 1.60
N LEU A 5 3.58 -11.97 0.66
CA LEU A 5 3.12 -11.26 -0.53
C LEU A 5 1.67 -10.88 -0.32
N ILE A 6 1.40 -9.59 -0.30
CA ILE A 6 0.02 -9.12 -0.21
C ILE A 6 -0.46 -8.73 -1.60
N LYS A 7 -1.74 -8.93 -1.84
CA LYS A 7 -2.38 -8.58 -3.10
C LYS A 7 -3.47 -7.58 -2.81
N THR A 8 -3.40 -6.44 -3.46
CA THR A 8 -4.34 -5.36 -3.23
C THR A 8 -4.99 -5.02 -4.55
N GLN A 9 -6.31 -5.16 -4.61
CA GLN A 9 -7.02 -4.89 -5.84
C GLN A 9 -7.45 -3.44 -5.91
N CYS A 10 -7.24 -2.84 -7.08
CA CYS A 10 -7.67 -1.48 -7.31
C CYS A 10 -9.20 -1.40 -7.34
N ARG A 11 -9.74 -0.34 -6.75
CA ARG A 11 -11.18 -0.15 -6.75
C ARG A 11 -11.69 0.43 -8.05
N GLY A 12 -10.80 1.06 -8.82
CA GLY A 12 -11.21 1.70 -10.06
C GLY A 12 -11.03 0.85 -11.30
N CYS A 13 -10.33 -0.26 -11.18
CA CYS A 13 -10.12 -1.17 -12.30
C CYS A 13 -9.79 -2.55 -11.73
N PRO A 14 -9.75 -3.59 -12.58
CA PRO A 14 -9.47 -4.94 -12.07
C PRO A 14 -8.02 -5.24 -11.77
N ARG A 15 -7.17 -4.24 -11.81
CA ARG A 15 -5.76 -4.44 -11.59
C ARG A 15 -5.46 -4.86 -10.16
N ILE A 16 -4.53 -5.78 -10.01
CA ILE A 16 -4.09 -6.25 -8.70
C ILE A 16 -2.63 -5.89 -8.54
N THR A 17 -2.31 -5.23 -7.44
CA THR A 17 -0.93 -4.88 -7.10
C THR A 17 -0.41 -5.87 -6.07
N ARG A 18 0.76 -6.44 -6.36
CA ARG A 18 1.40 -7.38 -5.44
C ARG A 18 2.57 -6.70 -4.78
N THR A 19 2.65 -6.81 -3.47
CA THR A 19 3.71 -6.16 -2.71
C THR A 19 4.26 -7.15 -1.70
N GLU A 20 5.58 -7.35 -1.72
CA GLU A 20 6.23 -8.23 -0.76
C GLU A 20 6.69 -7.39 0.42
N VAL A 21 6.30 -7.78 1.62
CA VAL A 21 6.58 -7.01 2.82
C VAL A 21 7.11 -7.95 3.91
N ASP A 22 7.84 -7.37 4.84
CA ASP A 22 8.31 -8.10 6.02
C ASP A 22 7.11 -8.47 6.88
N ALA A 23 7.03 -9.75 7.24
CA ALA A 23 5.85 -10.24 7.96
C ALA A 23 5.71 -9.56 9.32
N ILE A 24 6.83 -9.32 10.00
CA ILE A 24 6.77 -8.69 11.32
C ILE A 24 6.32 -7.25 11.19
N LYS A 25 6.82 -6.56 10.18
CA LYS A 25 6.42 -5.17 9.96
C LYS A 25 4.96 -5.07 9.57
N LEU A 26 4.48 -6.01 8.78
CA LEU A 26 3.06 -6.02 8.42
C LEU A 26 2.20 -6.22 9.65
N GLU A 27 2.62 -7.11 10.54
CA GLU A 27 1.88 -7.34 11.77
C GLU A 27 1.84 -6.09 12.63
N GLU A 28 2.97 -5.39 12.74
CA GLU A 28 3.01 -4.16 13.50
C GLU A 28 2.09 -3.12 12.89
N PHE A 29 2.06 -3.05 11.57
CA PHE A 29 1.16 -2.11 10.91
C PHE A 29 -0.30 -2.44 11.19
N GLU A 30 -0.64 -3.72 11.16
CA GLU A 30 -2.01 -4.12 11.44
C GLU A 30 -2.42 -3.85 12.87
N GLN A 31 -1.46 -3.88 13.79
CA GLN A 31 -1.72 -3.57 15.18
C GLN A 31 -1.59 -2.08 15.49
N ARG A 32 -1.34 -1.28 14.45
CA ARG A 32 -1.22 0.18 14.58
C ARG A 32 -0.05 0.59 15.47
N LEU A 33 1.02 -0.19 15.44
CA LEU A 33 2.20 0.13 16.21
C LEU A 33 3.14 1.10 15.50
N GLY A 34 2.78 1.51 14.28
CA GLY A 34 3.58 2.48 13.54
C GLY A 34 2.86 2.88 12.26
N VAL A 35 3.33 3.96 11.66
CA VAL A 35 2.75 4.43 10.41
C VAL A 35 3.49 3.76 9.25
N VAL A 36 2.81 3.69 8.11
CA VAL A 36 3.35 2.97 6.96
C VAL A 36 4.68 3.53 6.51
N GLN A 37 4.86 4.83 6.61
CA GLN A 37 6.11 5.46 6.17
C GLN A 37 7.30 5.03 7.03
N LYS A 38 7.06 4.78 8.30
CA LYS A 38 8.12 4.36 9.20
C LYS A 38 8.38 2.86 9.13
N LEU A 39 7.32 2.09 8.94
CA LEU A 39 7.46 0.64 8.90
C LEU A 39 8.01 0.16 7.56
N PHE A 40 7.70 0.88 6.49
CA PHE A 40 8.09 0.47 5.15
C PHE A 40 8.80 1.61 4.42
N PRO A 41 9.94 2.07 4.95
CA PRO A 41 10.59 3.23 4.35
C PRO A 41 11.23 2.95 3.00
N LEU A 42 11.52 1.70 2.70
CA LEU A 42 12.19 1.35 1.44
C LEU A 42 11.21 1.10 0.32
N HIS A 43 9.92 1.10 0.62
CA HIS A 43 8.91 0.89 -0.41
C HIS A 43 8.58 2.21 -1.08
N SER A 44 8.18 2.14 -2.35
CA SER A 44 7.75 3.33 -3.08
C SER A 44 6.43 3.84 -2.53
N ALA A 45 6.07 5.06 -2.95
CA ALA A 45 4.79 5.63 -2.52
C ALA A 45 3.63 4.75 -2.97
N ASP A 46 3.72 4.21 -4.20
CA ASP A 46 2.67 3.34 -4.71
C ASP A 46 2.56 2.07 -3.87
N GLN A 47 3.70 1.50 -3.50
CA GLN A 47 3.68 0.29 -2.69
C GLN A 47 3.12 0.56 -1.30
N ARG A 48 3.43 1.71 -0.73
CA ARG A 48 2.88 2.05 0.57
C ARG A 48 1.38 2.26 0.50
N GLU A 49 0.89 2.84 -0.60
CA GLU A 49 -0.55 2.96 -0.79
C GLU A 49 -1.20 1.59 -0.91
N ALA A 50 -0.55 0.66 -1.58
CA ALA A 50 -1.09 -0.69 -1.69
C ALA A 50 -1.14 -1.38 -0.33
N ILE A 51 -0.13 -1.16 0.50
CA ILE A 51 -0.12 -1.74 1.83
C ILE A 51 -1.26 -1.16 2.68
N MET A 52 -1.46 0.14 2.60
CA MET A 52 -2.57 0.76 3.32
C MET A 52 -3.90 0.25 2.79
N GLY A 53 -4.01 0.09 1.47
CA GLY A 53 -5.23 -0.42 0.87
C GLY A 53 -5.50 -1.87 1.23
N TYR A 54 -4.45 -2.66 1.38
CA TYR A 54 -4.61 -4.04 1.82
C TYR A 54 -5.33 -4.09 3.18
N ARG A 55 -4.95 -3.18 4.06
CA ARG A 55 -5.55 -3.16 5.38
C ARG A 55 -6.94 -2.54 5.39
N SER A 56 -7.12 -1.44 4.68
CA SER A 56 -8.38 -0.71 4.71
C SER A 56 -9.40 -1.26 3.73
N GLY A 57 -8.96 -2.01 2.72
CA GLY A 57 -9.84 -2.49 1.69
C GLY A 57 -10.09 -1.49 0.58
N TYR A 58 -9.37 -0.38 0.56
CA TYR A 58 -9.53 0.64 -0.46
C TYR A 58 -8.17 1.02 -1.03
N TYR A 59 -8.02 0.82 -2.33
CA TYR A 59 -6.76 1.11 -3.02
C TYR A 59 -7.05 1.53 -4.44
N LEU A 60 -6.33 2.54 -4.90
CA LEU A 60 -6.37 2.96 -6.30
C LEU A 60 -4.96 2.88 -6.85
N CYS A 61 -4.80 2.17 -7.97
CA CYS A 61 -3.50 2.10 -8.62
C CYS A 61 -3.18 3.48 -9.22
N PRO A 62 -1.90 3.73 -9.57
CA PRO A 62 -1.53 5.05 -10.07
C PRO A 62 -2.33 5.50 -11.29
N ARG A 63 -2.79 4.55 -12.10
CA ARG A 63 -3.58 4.90 -13.27
C ARG A 63 -4.95 5.41 -12.91
N CYS A 64 -5.46 5.04 -11.75
CA CYS A 64 -6.79 5.44 -11.32
C CYS A 64 -6.75 6.64 -10.37
N TRP A 65 -5.55 7.11 -10.02
CA TRP A 65 -5.44 8.29 -9.17
C TRP A 65 -6.00 9.51 -9.89
N PRO A 66 -6.70 10.37 -9.16
CA PRO A 66 -7.22 11.60 -9.78
C PRO A 66 -6.09 12.49 -10.26
N GLU A 67 -6.24 13.00 -11.46
CA GLU A 67 -5.21 13.85 -12.04
C GLU A 67 -5.12 15.20 -11.35
N GLU A 68 -6.23 15.65 -10.85
CA GLU A 68 -6.25 16.95 -10.20
C GLU A 68 -5.35 16.98 -8.97
N GLY A 69 -4.99 15.81 -8.50
CA GLY A 69 -4.14 15.77 -7.33
C GLY A 69 -2.83 16.51 -7.52
N GLU A 70 -2.27 16.41 -8.71
CA GLU A 70 -0.99 17.04 -8.90
C GLU A 70 -1.12 18.51 -9.23
N ASP A 71 -2.19 18.88 -9.88
CA ASP A 71 -2.28 20.30 -10.21
C ASP A 71 -2.58 21.13 -8.98
N ALA A 72 -3.06 20.50 -7.95
CA ALA A 72 -3.20 21.20 -6.70
C ALA A 72 -1.84 21.61 -6.17
N GLY A 73 -0.85 20.91 -6.61
CA GLY A 73 0.50 21.27 -6.19
C GLY A 73 0.93 22.55 -6.88
#